data_7ae4f09b7e13ee2f68d43fa62d5d05f2
#
_entry.id   7ae4f09b7e13ee2f68d43fa62d5d05f2
#
_cell.length_a   1.000
_cell.length_b   1.000
_cell.length_c   1.000
_cell.angle_alpha   90.00
_cell.angle_beta   90.00
_cell.angle_gamma   90.00
#
_symmetry.space_group_name_H-M   'P 1'
#
loop_
_entity.id
_entity.type
_entity.pdbx_description
1 polymer ?
#
loop_
_entity_poly.entity_id
_entity_poly.type
_entity_poly.pdbx_seq_one_letter_code
_entity_poly.pdbx_strand_id
1 'polypeptide(L)'
;GTDYLKIPTSLLPAQIFGGPAGTFIPVQFGTKFNANYGANFQQLLFDGQVFIGLQARSTSLDMQRKNAAVTEEAIKTNIYKIYYQLSASKTQLNILDANIERLNKLAKDAQIMYKNGFAEKLDVDKVSVQLNNLQTEKIKANNAVAIGYMGLKMLMGMPVKDSLELTDIINEQSLSTDVLVENDFQYGVRKDYQYINAVRKLATYNVKRYQLSYLPTVSMSGVYSKNALRTTFDFFEGGNWFPTSFLSLNVNLPLFNGFAREARVKRTKIELQQIENQIVALKNNIDNEITQAKLNYMSSVATVSFQKKNMQLAENVYQQTKKKFEAGTGS
;
A
#
# COMPACT_ATOMS: atom_id res chain seq x y z
N GLY A 1 -45.71 -13.45 13.15
CA GLY A 1 -46.74 -14.49 13.03
C GLY A 1 -46.98 -15.16 14.35
N THR A 2 -48.24 -15.39 14.69
CA THR A 2 -48.71 -16.01 15.92
C THR A 2 -48.49 -17.52 16.01
N ASP A 3 -47.80 -18.11 15.05
CA ASP A 3 -47.60 -19.57 14.94
C ASP A 3 -46.52 -20.16 15.85
N TYR A 4 -45.75 -19.34 16.51
CA TYR A 4 -44.66 -19.78 17.42
C TYR A 4 -45.12 -20.36 18.75
N LEU A 5 -46.43 -20.29 19.06
CA LEU A 5 -47.01 -20.77 20.30
C LEU A 5 -47.76 -22.11 20.16
N LYS A 6 -47.78 -22.71 18.98
CA LYS A 6 -48.45 -24.00 18.76
C LYS A 6 -47.49 -25.15 19.01
N ILE A 7 -47.90 -26.08 19.87
CA ILE A 7 -47.19 -27.32 20.08
C ILE A 7 -47.32 -28.18 18.83
N PRO A 8 -46.20 -28.71 18.25
CA PRO A 8 -46.28 -29.55 17.08
C PRO A 8 -47.14 -30.81 17.34
N THR A 9 -48.03 -31.11 16.43
CA THR A 9 -48.86 -32.30 16.50
C THR A 9 -48.18 -33.44 15.71
N SER A 10 -47.92 -34.53 16.40
CA SER A 10 -47.41 -35.76 15.79
C SER A 10 -48.55 -36.74 15.58
N LEU A 11 -48.58 -37.46 14.43
CA LEU A 11 -49.57 -38.48 14.13
C LEU A 11 -49.02 -39.83 14.55
N LEU A 12 -49.64 -40.48 15.56
CA LEU A 12 -49.30 -41.84 15.95
C LEU A 12 -50.28 -42.85 15.35
N PRO A 13 -49.82 -44.05 14.89
CA PRO A 13 -50.68 -45.08 14.44
C PRO A 13 -51.66 -45.48 15.56
N ALA A 14 -52.98 -45.47 15.34
CA ALA A 14 -54.00 -45.77 16.33
C ALA A 14 -53.88 -47.20 16.89
N GLN A 15 -53.27 -48.10 16.11
CA GLN A 15 -52.98 -49.49 16.54
C GLN A 15 -52.18 -49.59 17.85
N ILE A 16 -51.31 -48.63 18.18
CA ILE A 16 -50.51 -48.59 19.43
C ILE A 16 -51.47 -48.43 20.61
N PHE A 17 -52.65 -47.86 20.41
CA PHE A 17 -53.67 -47.63 21.46
C PHE A 17 -54.91 -48.48 21.28
N GLY A 18 -54.81 -49.61 20.50
CA GLY A 18 -55.95 -50.52 20.29
C GLY A 18 -56.96 -50.04 19.24
N GLY A 19 -56.67 -49.05 18.41
CA GLY A 19 -57.50 -48.56 17.35
C GLY A 19 -57.37 -49.31 16.04
N PRO A 20 -58.23 -49.03 15.02
CA PRO A 20 -58.18 -49.69 13.71
C PRO A 20 -56.89 -49.49 12.96
N ALA A 21 -56.50 -50.53 12.20
CA ALA A 21 -55.32 -50.45 11.30
C ALA A 21 -55.52 -49.36 10.26
N GLY A 22 -54.42 -48.54 9.96
CA GLY A 22 -54.43 -47.50 8.98
C GLY A 22 -55.00 -46.16 9.43
N THR A 23 -55.47 -46.04 10.70
CA THR A 23 -55.88 -44.77 11.31
C THR A 23 -54.79 -44.16 12.15
N PHE A 24 -54.80 -42.81 12.29
CA PHE A 24 -53.82 -42.10 13.08
C PHE A 24 -54.50 -41.21 14.12
N ILE A 25 -53.89 -41.16 15.30
CA ILE A 25 -54.34 -40.28 16.40
C ILE A 25 -53.39 -39.10 16.44
N PRO A 26 -53.90 -37.84 16.38
CA PRO A 26 -53.12 -36.67 16.59
C PRO A 26 -52.74 -36.52 18.07
N VAL A 27 -51.46 -36.52 18.37
CA VAL A 27 -50.94 -36.34 19.71
C VAL A 27 -49.98 -35.15 19.76
N GLN A 28 -50.12 -34.29 20.75
CA GLN A 28 -49.23 -33.20 20.99
C GLN A 28 -48.26 -33.57 22.10
N PHE A 29 -46.96 -33.72 21.75
CA PHE A 29 -45.90 -33.95 22.70
C PHE A 29 -45.19 -32.64 23.02
N GLY A 30 -45.15 -32.30 24.29
CA GLY A 30 -44.49 -31.11 24.79
C GLY A 30 -45.36 -30.25 25.67
N THR A 31 -44.77 -29.19 26.16
CA THR A 31 -45.42 -28.19 27.01
C THR A 31 -45.43 -26.84 26.32
N LYS A 32 -46.41 -25.99 26.71
CA LYS A 32 -46.57 -24.65 26.12
C LYS A 32 -45.34 -23.76 26.35
N PHE A 33 -44.69 -23.91 27.50
CA PHE A 33 -43.53 -23.14 27.87
C PHE A 33 -42.33 -24.06 28.15
N ASN A 34 -41.21 -23.78 27.51
CA ASN A 34 -39.97 -24.50 27.70
C ASN A 34 -38.86 -23.49 28.02
N ALA A 35 -38.14 -23.72 29.09
CA ALA A 35 -36.94 -22.96 29.42
C ALA A 35 -35.76 -23.88 29.61
N ASN A 36 -34.61 -23.46 29.11
CA ASN A 36 -33.35 -24.11 29.36
C ASN A 36 -32.27 -23.11 29.76
N TYR A 37 -31.38 -23.50 30.63
CA TYR A 37 -30.16 -22.79 30.89
C TYR A 37 -29.03 -23.81 31.11
N GLY A 38 -27.84 -23.46 30.72
CA GLY A 38 -26.70 -24.36 30.83
C GLY A 38 -25.39 -23.74 30.37
N ALA A 39 -24.38 -24.54 30.50
CA ALA A 39 -23.06 -24.26 29.99
C ALA A 39 -22.67 -25.33 28.96
N ASN A 40 -22.06 -24.92 27.88
CA ASN A 40 -21.45 -25.78 26.90
C ASN A 40 -19.98 -25.38 26.71
N PHE A 41 -19.14 -26.39 26.54
CA PHE A 41 -17.77 -26.19 26.16
C PHE A 41 -17.44 -27.02 24.93
N GLN A 42 -16.54 -26.51 24.11
CA GLN A 42 -15.99 -27.22 22.96
C GLN A 42 -14.49 -26.96 22.89
N GLN A 43 -13.72 -28.04 22.86
CA GLN A 43 -12.27 -27.98 22.79
C GLN A 43 -11.78 -28.78 21.58
N LEU A 44 -11.05 -28.11 20.68
CA LEU A 44 -10.30 -28.79 19.64
C LEU A 44 -9.06 -29.44 20.29
N LEU A 45 -8.96 -30.75 20.18
CA LEU A 45 -7.84 -31.51 20.76
C LEU A 45 -6.73 -31.72 19.72
N PHE A 46 -7.11 -31.97 18.47
CA PHE A 46 -6.16 -32.20 17.40
C PHE A 46 -6.73 -31.71 16.05
N ASP A 47 -5.95 -30.89 15.37
CA ASP A 47 -6.11 -30.52 13.94
C ASP A 47 -4.73 -30.14 13.38
N GLY A 48 -4.27 -30.91 12.40
CA GLY A 48 -2.97 -30.66 11.77
C GLY A 48 -2.84 -29.27 11.16
N GLN A 49 -3.94 -28.67 10.69
CA GLN A 49 -3.94 -27.33 10.12
C GLN A 49 -3.69 -26.24 11.16
N VAL A 50 -4.22 -26.43 12.38
CA VAL A 50 -4.05 -25.47 13.49
C VAL A 50 -2.59 -25.38 13.91
N PHE A 51 -1.87 -26.50 13.97
CA PHE A 51 -0.43 -26.49 14.31
C PHE A 51 0.39 -25.67 13.31
N ILE A 52 0.10 -25.80 12.00
CA ILE A 52 0.75 -24.97 11.00
C ILE A 52 0.32 -23.50 11.11
N GLY A 53 -0.94 -23.24 11.42
CA GLY A 53 -1.44 -21.88 11.67
C GLY A 53 -0.70 -21.19 12.83
N LEU A 54 -0.45 -21.92 13.92
CA LEU A 54 0.33 -21.41 15.05
C LEU A 54 1.80 -21.13 14.68
N GLN A 55 2.43 -22.00 13.90
CA GLN A 55 3.79 -21.74 13.38
C GLN A 55 3.84 -20.54 12.43
N ALA A 56 2.81 -20.34 11.61
CA ALA A 56 2.73 -19.24 10.67
C ALA A 56 2.49 -17.87 11.34
N ARG A 57 2.01 -17.84 12.60
CA ARG A 57 1.68 -16.61 13.33
C ARG A 57 2.83 -15.62 13.40
N SER A 58 4.00 -16.05 13.82
CA SER A 58 5.19 -15.19 13.91
C SER A 58 5.62 -14.68 12.55
N THR A 59 5.57 -15.52 11.52
CA THR A 59 5.88 -15.13 10.14
C THR A 59 4.87 -14.14 9.58
N SER A 60 3.58 -14.27 9.93
CA SER A 60 2.55 -13.30 9.54
C SER A 60 2.79 -11.91 10.16
N LEU A 61 3.18 -11.86 11.44
CA LEU A 61 3.56 -10.62 12.10
C LEU A 61 4.82 -10.01 11.48
N ASP A 62 5.84 -10.83 11.20
CA ASP A 62 7.07 -10.41 10.53
C ASP A 62 6.79 -9.84 9.13
N MET A 63 5.91 -10.49 8.36
CA MET A 63 5.48 -9.99 7.06
C MET A 63 4.86 -8.59 7.17
N GLN A 64 3.98 -8.36 8.14
CA GLN A 64 3.36 -7.04 8.32
C GLN A 64 4.36 -5.96 8.73
N ARG A 65 5.34 -6.30 9.59
CA ARG A 65 6.43 -5.38 9.95
C ARG A 65 7.29 -5.03 8.73
N LYS A 66 7.60 -6.00 7.90
CA LYS A 66 8.35 -5.78 6.65
C LYS A 66 7.57 -4.95 5.65
N ASN A 67 6.24 -5.15 5.57
CA ASN A 67 5.37 -4.32 4.73
C ASN A 67 5.38 -2.84 5.19
N ALA A 68 5.33 -2.61 6.51
CA ALA A 68 5.48 -1.26 7.06
C ALA A 68 6.85 -0.65 6.70
N ALA A 69 7.94 -1.44 6.78
CA ALA A 69 9.27 -0.99 6.39
C ALA A 69 9.39 -0.67 4.88
N VAL A 70 8.69 -1.40 4.00
CA VAL A 70 8.60 -1.08 2.57
C VAL A 70 7.91 0.27 2.37
N THR A 71 6.79 0.50 3.08
CA THR A 71 6.05 1.77 3.01
C THR A 71 6.90 2.93 3.51
N GLU A 72 7.60 2.76 4.62
CA GLU A 72 8.52 3.76 5.17
C GLU A 72 9.62 4.13 4.18
N GLU A 73 10.24 3.16 3.53
CA GLU A 73 11.29 3.39 2.53
C GLU A 73 10.76 4.09 1.28
N ALA A 74 9.55 3.75 0.85
CA ALA A 74 8.88 4.43 -0.26
C ALA A 74 8.58 5.90 0.07
N ILE A 75 8.11 6.18 1.28
CA ILE A 75 7.86 7.55 1.76
C ILE A 75 9.17 8.35 1.80
N LYS A 76 10.24 7.80 2.39
CA LYS A 76 11.58 8.44 2.43
C LYS A 76 12.08 8.77 1.03
N THR A 77 11.99 7.81 0.12
CA THR A 77 12.42 8.01 -1.28
C THR A 77 11.65 9.13 -1.97
N ASN A 78 10.32 9.21 -1.76
CA ASN A 78 9.50 10.27 -2.32
C ASN A 78 9.81 11.63 -1.68
N ILE A 79 10.07 11.68 -0.37
CA ILE A 79 10.51 12.90 0.31
C ILE A 79 11.82 13.40 -0.30
N TYR A 80 12.83 12.55 -0.48
CA TYR A 80 14.09 12.94 -1.12
C TYR A 80 13.87 13.50 -2.54
N LYS A 81 13.08 12.82 -3.36
CA LYS A 81 12.77 13.27 -4.73
C LYS A 81 12.16 14.66 -4.75
N ILE A 82 11.10 14.88 -3.96
CA ILE A 82 10.43 16.19 -3.90
C ILE A 82 11.34 17.26 -3.30
N TYR A 83 12.13 16.92 -2.28
CA TYR A 83 13.06 17.83 -1.64
C TYR A 83 14.10 18.38 -2.64
N TYR A 84 14.80 17.50 -3.35
CA TYR A 84 15.79 17.91 -4.34
C TYR A 84 15.16 18.64 -5.54
N GLN A 85 13.97 18.22 -5.96
CA GLN A 85 13.24 18.93 -7.01
C GLN A 85 12.86 20.36 -6.59
N LEU A 86 12.38 20.55 -5.36
CA LEU A 86 12.07 21.87 -4.81
C LEU A 86 13.32 22.75 -4.70
N SER A 87 14.44 22.21 -4.23
CA SER A 87 15.70 22.93 -4.13
C SER A 87 16.19 23.40 -5.53
N ALA A 88 16.11 22.53 -6.53
CA ALA A 88 16.42 22.88 -7.93
C ALA A 88 15.46 23.94 -8.47
N SER A 89 14.16 23.84 -8.18
CA SER A 89 13.15 24.82 -8.63
C SER A 89 13.34 26.19 -8.01
N LYS A 90 13.78 26.29 -6.75
CA LYS A 90 14.16 27.58 -6.13
C LYS A 90 15.30 28.26 -6.90
N THR A 91 16.35 27.50 -7.24
CA THR A 91 17.46 28.01 -8.05
C THR A 91 16.99 28.50 -9.42
N GLN A 92 16.10 27.74 -10.06
CA GLN A 92 15.50 28.14 -11.35
C GLN A 92 14.69 29.43 -11.25
N LEU A 93 13.93 29.63 -10.16
CA LEU A 93 13.20 30.89 -9.92
C LEU A 93 14.15 32.08 -9.82
N ASN A 94 15.28 31.96 -9.12
CA ASN A 94 16.28 33.03 -9.03
C ASN A 94 16.84 33.39 -10.42
N ILE A 95 17.08 32.39 -11.28
CA ILE A 95 17.55 32.63 -12.66
C ILE A 95 16.47 33.32 -13.51
N LEU A 96 15.21 32.92 -13.34
CA LEU A 96 14.08 33.59 -14.03
C LEU A 96 13.95 35.03 -13.57
N ASP A 97 14.09 35.35 -12.30
CA ASP A 97 14.04 36.69 -11.77
C ASP A 97 15.16 37.57 -12.33
N ALA A 98 16.39 37.10 -12.37
CA ALA A 98 17.52 37.81 -12.95
C ALA A 98 17.33 38.08 -14.48
N ASN A 99 16.71 37.08 -15.19
CA ASN A 99 16.41 37.28 -16.63
C ASN A 99 15.27 38.26 -16.86
N ILE A 100 14.23 38.22 -16.04
CA ILE A 100 13.11 39.18 -16.10
C ILE A 100 13.60 40.60 -15.82
N GLU A 101 14.46 40.79 -14.83
CA GLU A 101 15.07 42.09 -14.52
C GLU A 101 15.86 42.63 -15.72
N ARG A 102 16.71 41.78 -16.33
CA ARG A 102 17.47 42.13 -17.54
C ARG A 102 16.57 42.54 -18.72
N LEU A 103 15.52 41.74 -19.00
CA LEU A 103 14.60 42.05 -20.09
C LEU A 103 13.73 43.27 -19.81
N ASN A 104 13.38 43.51 -18.55
CA ASN A 104 12.70 44.78 -18.18
C ASN A 104 13.56 46.01 -18.49
N LYS A 105 14.88 45.97 -18.22
CA LYS A 105 15.80 47.04 -18.57
C LYS A 105 15.89 47.19 -20.08
N LEU A 106 16.08 46.07 -20.80
CA LEU A 106 16.14 46.10 -22.28
C LEU A 106 14.86 46.65 -22.90
N ALA A 107 13.70 46.28 -22.37
CA ALA A 107 12.41 46.77 -22.84
C ALA A 107 12.27 48.33 -22.66
N LYS A 108 12.75 48.83 -21.52
CA LYS A 108 12.79 50.27 -21.25
C LYS A 108 13.73 50.98 -22.25
N ASP A 109 14.92 50.46 -22.46
CA ASP A 109 15.92 51.01 -23.36
C ASP A 109 15.39 51.00 -24.82
N ALA A 110 14.83 49.89 -25.29
CA ALA A 110 14.20 49.77 -26.61
C ALA A 110 13.02 50.79 -26.79
N GLN A 111 12.22 50.97 -25.74
CA GLN A 111 11.12 51.94 -25.77
C GLN A 111 11.63 53.39 -25.87
N ILE A 112 12.74 53.73 -25.21
CA ILE A 112 13.37 55.04 -25.31
C ILE A 112 13.96 55.27 -26.71
N MET A 113 14.65 54.26 -27.26
CA MET A 113 15.22 54.30 -28.60
C MET A 113 14.13 54.47 -29.65
N TYR A 114 13.02 53.78 -29.54
CA TYR A 114 11.86 53.93 -30.44
C TYR A 114 11.26 55.33 -30.37
N LYS A 115 11.06 55.90 -29.18
CA LYS A 115 10.55 57.27 -29.01
C LYS A 115 11.45 58.31 -29.61
N ASN A 116 12.77 58.07 -29.67
CA ASN A 116 13.77 58.99 -30.25
C ASN A 116 14.05 58.66 -31.74
N GLY A 117 13.34 57.73 -32.36
CA GLY A 117 13.51 57.38 -33.79
C GLY A 117 14.71 56.48 -34.11
N PHE A 118 15.37 55.90 -33.10
CA PHE A 118 16.54 55.01 -33.24
C PHE A 118 16.24 53.53 -33.28
N ALA A 119 14.99 53.12 -33.09
CA ALA A 119 14.57 51.71 -33.14
C ALA A 119 13.18 51.61 -33.75
N GLU A 120 12.85 50.44 -34.28
CA GLU A 120 11.52 50.15 -34.83
C GLU A 120 10.56 49.68 -33.72
N LYS A 121 9.26 49.91 -33.90
CA LYS A 121 8.23 49.39 -33.00
C LYS A 121 8.31 47.89 -32.87
N LEU A 122 8.67 47.19 -33.97
CA LEU A 122 8.84 45.74 -34.00
C LEU A 122 9.87 45.23 -32.95
N ASP A 123 10.94 45.99 -32.72
CA ASP A 123 11.98 45.61 -31.75
C ASP A 123 11.47 45.73 -30.32
N VAL A 124 10.68 46.75 -30.00
CA VAL A 124 9.99 46.91 -28.73
C VAL A 124 9.01 45.76 -28.49
N ASP A 125 8.23 45.41 -29.51
CA ASP A 125 7.23 44.35 -29.42
C ASP A 125 7.89 42.97 -29.23
N LYS A 126 9.00 42.67 -29.89
CA LYS A 126 9.79 41.45 -29.72
C LYS A 126 10.27 41.28 -28.27
N VAL A 127 10.86 42.30 -27.68
CA VAL A 127 11.33 42.28 -26.29
C VAL A 127 10.17 42.11 -25.31
N SER A 128 9.06 42.81 -25.59
CA SER A 128 7.84 42.71 -24.76
C SER A 128 7.25 41.29 -24.77
N VAL A 129 7.22 40.61 -25.91
CA VAL A 129 6.78 39.22 -26.03
C VAL A 129 7.69 38.30 -25.22
N GLN A 130 9.01 38.46 -25.31
CA GLN A 130 9.95 37.64 -24.51
C GLN A 130 9.78 37.84 -23.01
N LEU A 131 9.60 39.10 -22.57
CA LEU A 131 9.33 39.41 -21.17
C LEU A 131 8.06 38.79 -20.67
N ASN A 132 6.96 38.86 -21.40
CA ASN A 132 5.68 38.24 -21.05
C ASN A 132 5.79 36.71 -20.97
N ASN A 133 6.57 36.09 -21.86
CA ASN A 133 6.84 34.66 -21.85
C ASN A 133 7.59 34.26 -20.57
N LEU A 134 8.65 34.98 -20.18
CA LEU A 134 9.38 34.70 -18.95
C LEU A 134 8.53 34.92 -17.67
N GLN A 135 7.68 35.98 -17.68
CA GLN A 135 6.74 36.20 -16.57
C GLN A 135 5.75 35.04 -16.44
N THR A 136 5.26 34.52 -17.55
CA THR A 136 4.38 33.35 -17.59
C THR A 136 5.09 32.11 -17.03
N GLU A 137 6.34 31.88 -17.45
CA GLU A 137 7.15 30.76 -16.91
C GLU A 137 7.42 30.90 -15.41
N LYS A 138 7.66 32.12 -14.90
CA LYS A 138 7.80 32.39 -13.48
C LYS A 138 6.54 32.03 -12.69
N ILE A 139 5.35 32.39 -13.21
CA ILE A 139 4.07 32.03 -12.57
C ILE A 139 3.92 30.51 -12.48
N LYS A 140 4.22 29.79 -13.57
CA LYS A 140 4.17 28.31 -13.59
C LYS A 140 5.15 27.70 -12.60
N ALA A 141 6.38 28.23 -12.56
CA ALA A 141 7.41 27.74 -11.63
C ALA A 141 7.03 27.99 -10.16
N ASN A 142 6.48 29.16 -9.83
CA ASN A 142 5.97 29.46 -8.50
C ASN A 142 4.85 28.48 -8.08
N ASN A 143 3.91 28.21 -8.98
CA ASN A 143 2.83 27.26 -8.72
C ASN A 143 3.37 25.84 -8.51
N ALA A 144 4.35 25.41 -9.30
CA ALA A 144 4.99 24.11 -9.15
C ALA A 144 5.71 23.97 -7.80
N VAL A 145 6.40 25.03 -7.37
CA VAL A 145 7.04 25.09 -6.04
C VAL A 145 5.99 25.00 -4.92
N ALA A 146 4.90 25.77 -5.02
CA ALA A 146 3.83 25.73 -4.01
C ALA A 146 3.19 24.33 -3.90
N ILE A 147 2.90 23.68 -5.04
CA ILE A 147 2.38 22.31 -5.08
C ILE A 147 3.40 21.33 -4.49
N GLY A 148 4.69 21.48 -4.81
CA GLY A 148 5.76 20.67 -4.26
C GLY A 148 5.85 20.76 -2.73
N TYR A 149 5.74 21.95 -2.15
CA TYR A 149 5.67 22.12 -0.69
C TYR A 149 4.45 21.45 -0.06
N MET A 150 3.28 21.54 -0.72
CA MET A 150 2.08 20.84 -0.24
C MET A 150 2.30 19.32 -0.25
N GLY A 151 2.88 18.77 -1.33
CA GLY A 151 3.22 17.35 -1.44
C GLY A 151 4.21 16.90 -0.36
N LEU A 152 5.25 17.70 -0.09
CA LEU A 152 6.23 17.39 0.94
C LEU A 152 5.59 17.38 2.34
N LYS A 153 4.79 18.39 2.68
CA LYS A 153 4.05 18.45 3.96
C LYS A 153 3.12 17.25 4.13
N MET A 154 2.39 16.86 3.08
CA MET A 154 1.51 15.70 3.13
C MET A 154 2.27 14.39 3.40
N LEU A 155 3.43 14.18 2.75
CA LEU A 155 4.26 12.99 3.01
C LEU A 155 4.86 12.97 4.43
N MET A 156 5.13 14.14 5.00
CA MET A 156 5.64 14.29 6.36
C MET A 156 4.52 14.25 7.43
N GLY A 157 3.25 14.17 7.03
CA GLY A 157 2.11 14.24 7.94
C GLY A 157 1.88 15.61 8.57
N MET A 158 2.44 16.68 7.96
CA MET A 158 2.26 18.06 8.42
C MET A 158 0.96 18.67 7.89
N PRO A 159 0.29 19.53 8.66
CA PRO A 159 -0.82 20.32 8.15
C PRO A 159 -0.38 21.20 6.97
N VAL A 160 -1.18 21.24 5.90
CA VAL A 160 -0.84 21.98 4.67
C VAL A 160 -0.67 23.48 4.91
N LYS A 161 -1.32 24.02 5.96
CA LYS A 161 -1.27 25.45 6.34
C LYS A 161 -0.02 25.85 7.09
N ASP A 162 0.74 24.89 7.66
CA ASP A 162 1.96 25.19 8.40
C ASP A 162 3.05 25.74 7.48
N SER A 163 3.96 26.54 8.00
CA SER A 163 5.11 27.00 7.25
C SER A 163 6.20 25.93 7.20
N LEU A 164 6.78 25.75 6.01
CA LEU A 164 7.94 24.87 5.80
C LEU A 164 8.92 25.58 4.91
N GLU A 165 10.19 25.64 5.31
CA GLU A 165 11.26 26.22 4.54
C GLU A 165 12.42 25.23 4.38
N LEU A 166 12.94 25.13 3.15
CA LEU A 166 14.13 24.34 2.86
C LEU A 166 15.36 25.21 3.09
N THR A 167 16.27 24.72 3.92
CA THR A 167 17.48 25.45 4.32
C THR A 167 18.72 25.09 3.51
N ASP A 168 18.73 23.89 2.89
CA ASP A 168 19.91 23.40 2.19
C ASP A 168 20.03 24.00 0.80
N ILE A 169 21.26 24.36 0.46
CA ILE A 169 21.64 24.80 -0.89
C ILE A 169 22.40 23.63 -1.52
N ILE A 170 21.92 23.17 -2.68
CA ILE A 170 22.63 22.16 -3.47
C ILE A 170 23.90 22.81 -4.02
N ASN A 171 25.05 22.29 -3.61
CA ASN A 171 26.37 22.70 -4.11
C ASN A 171 27.07 21.51 -4.76
N GLU A 172 28.10 21.82 -5.56
CA GLU A 172 28.85 20.80 -6.32
C GLU A 172 29.68 19.87 -5.43
N GLN A 173 30.02 20.29 -4.22
CA GLN A 173 30.83 19.51 -3.27
C GLN A 173 30.07 18.25 -2.77
N SER A 174 28.76 18.20 -2.97
CA SER A 174 27.93 17.03 -2.67
C SER A 174 27.95 15.94 -3.76
N LEU A 175 28.61 16.18 -4.90
CA LEU A 175 28.75 15.19 -5.97
C LEU A 175 29.94 14.26 -5.65
N SER A 176 29.67 13.07 -5.11
CA SER A 176 30.71 12.07 -4.87
C SER A 176 30.76 11.05 -6.02
N THR A 177 31.98 10.76 -6.47
CA THR A 177 32.23 9.71 -7.48
C THR A 177 32.23 8.30 -6.89
N ASP A 178 32.26 8.17 -5.57
CA ASP A 178 32.32 6.88 -4.86
C ASP A 178 31.05 6.03 -5.01
N VAL A 179 29.95 6.64 -5.44
CA VAL A 179 28.66 5.96 -5.68
C VAL A 179 28.74 4.93 -6.82
N LEU A 180 29.77 5.01 -7.65
CA LEU A 180 29.95 4.16 -8.84
C LEU A 180 30.77 2.90 -8.59
N VAL A 181 31.26 2.68 -7.35
CA VAL A 181 32.02 1.48 -7.00
C VAL A 181 31.11 0.26 -7.17
N GLU A 182 31.59 -0.66 -8.00
CA GLU A 182 30.92 -1.91 -8.32
C GLU A 182 31.04 -2.88 -7.14
N ASN A 183 30.08 -2.82 -6.21
CA ASN A 183 29.91 -3.84 -5.20
C ASN A 183 28.75 -4.75 -5.64
N ASP A 184 28.94 -6.08 -5.53
CA ASP A 184 27.86 -7.04 -5.71
C ASP A 184 26.66 -6.63 -4.84
N PHE A 185 25.57 -6.27 -5.51
CA PHE A 185 24.38 -5.78 -4.80
C PHE A 185 23.69 -6.93 -4.06
N GLN A 186 23.57 -6.79 -2.75
CA GLN A 186 22.90 -7.78 -1.92
C GLN A 186 21.39 -7.50 -1.85
N TYR A 187 20.58 -8.28 -2.56
CA TYR A 187 19.12 -8.16 -2.55
C TYR A 187 18.51 -8.20 -1.14
N GLY A 188 19.16 -8.91 -0.20
CA GLY A 188 18.71 -9.02 1.19
C GLY A 188 18.61 -7.70 1.96
N VAL A 189 19.26 -6.64 1.50
CA VAL A 189 19.18 -5.29 2.09
C VAL A 189 17.87 -4.60 1.74
N ARG A 190 17.30 -4.89 0.58
CA ARG A 190 16.06 -4.27 0.08
C ARG A 190 14.84 -4.72 0.91
N LYS A 191 14.03 -3.78 1.34
CA LYS A 191 12.84 -4.03 2.17
C LYS A 191 11.75 -4.79 1.42
N ASP A 192 11.53 -4.47 0.15
CA ASP A 192 10.61 -5.17 -0.75
C ASP A 192 11.01 -6.64 -0.96
N TYR A 193 12.31 -6.92 -1.12
CA TYR A 193 12.82 -8.28 -1.21
C TYR A 193 12.66 -9.06 0.11
N GLN A 194 12.88 -8.42 1.24
CA GLN A 194 12.63 -9.02 2.56
C GLN A 194 11.14 -9.34 2.76
N TYR A 195 10.26 -8.43 2.33
CA TYR A 195 8.82 -8.61 2.41
C TYR A 195 8.35 -9.80 1.57
N ILE A 196 8.71 -9.87 0.29
CA ILE A 196 8.26 -10.96 -0.59
C ILE A 196 8.78 -12.34 -0.14
N ASN A 197 9.96 -12.41 0.50
CA ASN A 197 10.44 -13.64 1.11
C ASN A 197 9.61 -14.07 2.33
N ALA A 198 9.08 -13.13 3.12
CA ALA A 198 8.14 -13.45 4.19
C ALA A 198 6.80 -13.94 3.62
N VAL A 199 6.32 -13.35 2.53
CA VAL A 199 5.13 -13.82 1.78
C VAL A 199 5.34 -15.24 1.27
N ARG A 200 6.50 -15.55 0.66
CA ARG A 200 6.87 -16.90 0.22
C ARG A 200 6.82 -17.91 1.37
N LYS A 201 7.37 -17.54 2.52
CA LYS A 201 7.36 -18.40 3.72
C LYS A 201 5.93 -18.68 4.20
N LEU A 202 5.05 -17.70 4.18
CA LEU A 202 3.62 -17.88 4.50
C LEU A 202 2.91 -18.77 3.47
N ALA A 203 3.18 -18.60 2.19
CA ALA A 203 2.64 -19.48 1.15
C ALA A 203 3.11 -20.93 1.33
N THR A 204 4.36 -21.15 1.74
CA THR A 204 4.88 -22.48 2.08
C THR A 204 4.11 -23.09 3.27
N TYR A 205 3.81 -22.31 4.32
CA TYR A 205 2.94 -22.77 5.40
C TYR A 205 1.53 -23.06 4.91
N ASN A 206 0.99 -22.28 3.99
CA ASN A 206 -0.34 -22.54 3.43
C ASN A 206 -0.41 -23.87 2.67
N VAL A 207 0.62 -24.21 1.88
CA VAL A 207 0.73 -25.53 1.24
C VAL A 207 0.74 -26.64 2.29
N LYS A 208 1.60 -26.52 3.32
CA LYS A 208 1.68 -27.50 4.41
C LYS A 208 0.36 -27.65 5.15
N ARG A 209 -0.34 -26.55 5.42
CA ARG A 209 -1.65 -26.56 6.07
C ARG A 209 -2.67 -27.41 5.29
N TYR A 210 -2.77 -27.22 3.98
CA TYR A 210 -3.67 -28.03 3.16
C TYR A 210 -3.21 -29.47 3.00
N GLN A 211 -1.92 -29.76 3.02
CA GLN A 211 -1.42 -31.14 3.07
C GLN A 211 -1.83 -31.82 4.39
N LEU A 212 -1.79 -31.13 5.52
CA LEU A 212 -2.21 -31.69 6.80
C LEU A 212 -3.73 -31.78 6.98
N SER A 213 -4.53 -31.22 6.06
CA SER A 213 -5.99 -31.40 6.05
C SER A 213 -6.45 -32.82 5.75
N TYR A 214 -5.55 -33.71 5.36
CA TYR A 214 -5.84 -35.16 5.21
C TYR A 214 -5.84 -35.90 6.57
N LEU A 215 -5.27 -35.33 7.62
CA LEU A 215 -5.28 -35.92 8.95
C LEU A 215 -6.68 -35.78 9.59
N PRO A 216 -7.03 -36.68 10.52
CA PRO A 216 -8.28 -36.57 11.27
C PRO A 216 -8.28 -35.29 12.13
N THR A 217 -9.48 -34.77 12.40
CA THR A 217 -9.68 -33.75 13.44
C THR A 217 -10.32 -34.44 14.67
N VAL A 218 -9.85 -34.06 15.85
CA VAL A 218 -10.37 -34.56 17.11
C VAL A 218 -10.84 -33.40 17.97
N SER A 219 -12.10 -33.44 18.38
CA SER A 219 -12.68 -32.42 19.26
C SER A 219 -13.44 -33.07 20.41
N MET A 220 -13.45 -32.42 21.54
CA MET A 220 -14.23 -32.75 22.70
C MET A 220 -15.29 -31.71 22.95
N SER A 221 -16.53 -32.14 23.17
CA SER A 221 -17.61 -31.24 23.54
C SER A 221 -18.33 -31.76 24.77
N GLY A 222 -18.74 -30.84 25.62
CA GLY A 222 -19.53 -31.14 26.80
C GLY A 222 -20.65 -30.13 26.98
N VAL A 223 -21.78 -30.62 27.44
CA VAL A 223 -22.95 -29.81 27.75
C VAL A 223 -23.44 -30.22 29.14
N TYR A 224 -23.73 -29.22 29.94
CA TYR A 224 -24.52 -29.34 31.14
C TYR A 224 -25.64 -28.32 31.08
N SER A 225 -26.88 -28.79 31.08
CA SER A 225 -28.05 -27.92 31.03
C SER A 225 -29.14 -28.39 32.01
N LYS A 226 -29.95 -27.48 32.45
CA LYS A 226 -31.20 -27.76 33.13
C LYS A 226 -32.37 -27.28 32.28
N ASN A 227 -33.35 -28.14 32.10
CA ASN A 227 -34.52 -27.94 31.29
C ASN A 227 -35.76 -27.93 32.16
N ALA A 228 -36.63 -26.99 31.98
CA ALA A 228 -37.93 -26.93 32.60
C ALA A 228 -39.05 -26.92 31.57
N LEU A 229 -40.01 -27.79 31.71
CA LEU A 229 -41.16 -27.96 30.86
C LEU A 229 -42.41 -27.57 31.67
N ARG A 230 -43.16 -26.54 31.21
CA ARG A 230 -44.31 -25.96 31.95
C ARG A 230 -45.55 -25.79 31.05
N THR A 231 -46.70 -25.95 31.67
CA THR A 231 -48.01 -25.59 31.05
C THR A 231 -48.38 -24.15 31.29
N THR A 232 -47.84 -23.51 32.33
CA THR A 232 -47.97 -22.12 32.74
C THR A 232 -46.60 -21.46 32.78
N PHE A 233 -46.52 -20.13 32.70
CA PHE A 233 -45.27 -19.39 32.78
C PHE A 233 -44.90 -19.10 34.25
N ASP A 234 -44.32 -20.09 34.91
CA ASP A 234 -44.01 -20.09 36.36
C ASP A 234 -42.53 -20.45 36.64
N PHE A 235 -41.62 -20.14 35.76
CA PHE A 235 -40.23 -20.52 35.86
C PHE A 235 -39.50 -19.93 37.08
N PHE A 236 -40.00 -18.88 37.67
CA PHE A 236 -39.41 -18.17 38.81
C PHE A 236 -40.07 -18.54 40.17
N GLU A 237 -41.18 -19.25 40.14
CA GLU A 237 -41.97 -19.60 41.35
C GLU A 237 -41.59 -20.98 41.92
N GLY A 238 -40.56 -21.60 41.37
CA GLY A 238 -40.15 -22.96 41.75
C GLY A 238 -40.59 -24.02 40.73
N GLY A 239 -40.40 -25.29 41.06
CA GLY A 239 -40.78 -26.42 40.22
C GLY A 239 -39.56 -27.20 39.68
N ASN A 240 -39.81 -28.30 39.00
CA ASN A 240 -38.77 -29.25 38.63
C ASN A 240 -37.94 -28.76 37.41
N TRP A 241 -36.65 -28.74 37.60
CA TRP A 241 -35.64 -28.57 36.56
C TRP A 241 -34.89 -29.88 36.32
N PHE A 242 -34.96 -30.40 35.13
CA PHE A 242 -34.37 -31.70 34.74
C PHE A 242 -32.96 -31.44 34.20
N PRO A 243 -31.92 -32.01 34.90
CA PRO A 243 -30.57 -31.87 34.44
C PRO A 243 -30.30 -32.80 33.26
N THR A 244 -29.58 -32.26 32.28
CA THR A 244 -29.03 -33.04 31.16
C THR A 244 -27.54 -32.74 31.06
N SER A 245 -26.73 -33.80 31.03
CA SER A 245 -25.29 -33.66 30.82
C SER A 245 -24.79 -34.76 29.89
N PHE A 246 -23.89 -34.33 29.01
CA PHE A 246 -23.15 -35.32 28.20
C PHE A 246 -21.75 -34.80 27.90
N LEU A 247 -20.84 -35.73 27.70
CA LEU A 247 -19.49 -35.48 27.19
C LEU A 247 -19.31 -36.33 25.95
N SER A 248 -18.82 -35.72 24.87
CA SER A 248 -18.55 -36.45 23.62
C SER A 248 -17.15 -36.16 23.10
N LEU A 249 -16.52 -37.21 22.57
CA LEU A 249 -15.28 -37.14 21.79
C LEU A 249 -15.63 -37.39 20.33
N ASN A 250 -15.40 -36.37 19.49
CA ASN A 250 -15.72 -36.44 18.06
C ASN A 250 -14.41 -36.60 17.30
N VAL A 251 -14.29 -37.67 16.52
CA VAL A 251 -13.18 -37.91 15.58
C VAL A 251 -13.75 -37.83 14.18
N ASN A 252 -13.32 -36.85 13.41
CA ASN A 252 -13.76 -36.67 12.03
C ASN A 252 -12.59 -36.97 11.09
N LEU A 253 -12.65 -38.10 10.39
CA LEU A 253 -11.71 -38.49 9.35
C LEU A 253 -12.40 -38.45 8.00
N PRO A 254 -12.12 -37.44 7.19
CA PRO A 254 -12.74 -37.32 5.86
C PRO A 254 -12.03 -38.24 4.88
N LEU A 255 -12.67 -39.35 4.50
CA LEU A 255 -12.11 -40.35 3.59
C LEU A 255 -12.15 -39.91 2.12
N PHE A 256 -13.25 -39.32 1.70
CA PHE A 256 -13.43 -38.85 0.31
C PHE A 256 -14.25 -37.57 0.29
N ASN A 257 -13.83 -36.59 -0.54
CA ASN A 257 -14.51 -35.29 -0.70
C ASN A 257 -14.54 -34.82 -2.17
N GLY A 258 -14.64 -35.76 -3.12
CA GLY A 258 -14.71 -35.42 -4.55
C GLY A 258 -13.45 -34.69 -5.08
N PHE A 259 -12.26 -35.09 -4.62
CA PHE A 259 -10.95 -34.49 -5.00
C PHE A 259 -10.76 -33.00 -4.60
N ALA A 260 -11.69 -32.44 -3.84
CA ALA A 260 -11.60 -31.02 -3.44
C ALA A 260 -10.33 -30.68 -2.65
N ARG A 261 -9.79 -31.62 -1.85
CA ARG A 261 -8.52 -31.42 -1.10
C ARG A 261 -7.32 -31.43 -2.02
N GLU A 262 -7.28 -32.38 -2.95
CA GLU A 262 -6.20 -32.43 -3.94
C GLU A 262 -6.16 -31.15 -4.78
N ALA A 263 -7.31 -30.69 -5.24
CA ALA A 263 -7.42 -29.43 -5.96
C ALA A 263 -6.94 -28.23 -5.14
N ARG A 264 -7.25 -28.17 -3.82
CA ARG A 264 -6.75 -27.11 -2.93
C ARG A 264 -5.24 -27.16 -2.75
N VAL A 265 -4.66 -28.35 -2.57
CA VAL A 265 -3.19 -28.51 -2.48
C VAL A 265 -2.52 -28.11 -3.80
N LYS A 266 -3.06 -28.53 -4.96
CA LYS A 266 -2.55 -28.10 -6.25
C LYS A 266 -2.62 -26.59 -6.41
N ARG A 267 -3.74 -25.98 -6.09
CA ARG A 267 -3.93 -24.54 -6.13
C ARG A 267 -2.89 -23.80 -5.30
N THR A 268 -2.69 -24.20 -4.04
CA THR A 268 -1.72 -23.52 -3.16
C THR A 268 -0.28 -23.70 -3.59
N LYS A 269 0.06 -24.84 -4.24
CA LYS A 269 1.37 -25.01 -4.88
C LYS A 269 1.58 -24.05 -6.06
N ILE A 270 0.55 -23.84 -6.88
CA ILE A 270 0.61 -22.87 -7.97
C ILE A 270 0.74 -21.43 -7.42
N GLU A 271 0.01 -21.09 -6.35
CA GLU A 271 0.14 -19.80 -5.67
C GLU A 271 1.57 -19.59 -5.14
N LEU A 272 2.21 -20.61 -4.57
CA LEU A 272 3.62 -20.55 -4.16
C LEU A 272 4.54 -20.32 -5.37
N GLN A 273 4.34 -21.03 -6.46
CA GLN A 273 5.13 -20.86 -7.68
C GLN A 273 4.97 -19.45 -8.29
N GLN A 274 3.76 -18.88 -8.23
CA GLN A 274 3.54 -17.49 -8.64
C GLN A 274 4.38 -16.51 -7.82
N ILE A 275 4.47 -16.72 -6.49
CA ILE A 275 5.31 -15.89 -5.62
C ILE A 275 6.80 -16.07 -5.95
N GLU A 276 7.24 -17.28 -6.25
CA GLU A 276 8.63 -17.54 -6.69
C GLU A 276 8.96 -16.81 -7.99
N ASN A 277 8.05 -16.82 -8.96
CA ASN A 277 8.19 -16.05 -10.20
C ASN A 277 8.21 -14.53 -9.93
N GLN A 278 7.40 -14.03 -8.98
CA GLN A 278 7.42 -12.63 -8.55
C GLN A 278 8.77 -12.25 -7.93
N ILE A 279 9.42 -13.15 -7.18
CA ILE A 279 10.76 -12.92 -6.63
C ILE A 279 11.80 -12.79 -7.75
N VAL A 280 11.73 -13.63 -8.79
CA VAL A 280 12.62 -13.51 -9.95
C VAL A 280 12.39 -12.19 -10.67
N ALA A 281 11.12 -11.82 -10.92
CA ALA A 281 10.77 -10.55 -11.55
C ALA A 281 11.24 -9.35 -10.71
N LEU A 282 11.11 -9.41 -9.39
CA LEU A 282 11.60 -8.35 -8.49
C LEU A 282 13.11 -8.20 -8.57
N LYS A 283 13.88 -9.29 -8.60
CA LYS A 283 15.34 -9.22 -8.78
C LYS A 283 15.71 -8.52 -10.08
N ASN A 284 15.10 -8.93 -11.19
CA ASN A 284 15.34 -8.30 -12.49
C ASN A 284 14.98 -6.79 -12.49
N ASN A 285 13.90 -6.42 -11.79
CA ASN A 285 13.53 -5.01 -11.64
C ASN A 285 14.54 -4.23 -10.81
N ILE A 286 15.04 -4.81 -9.72
CA ILE A 286 16.09 -4.20 -8.89
C ILE A 286 17.37 -3.98 -9.71
N ASP A 287 17.81 -4.98 -10.47
CA ASP A 287 19.00 -4.89 -11.31
C ASP A 287 18.84 -3.80 -12.39
N ASN A 288 17.64 -3.72 -12.99
CA ASN A 288 17.31 -2.66 -13.95
C ASN A 288 17.30 -1.27 -13.29
N GLU A 289 16.66 -1.12 -12.10
CA GLU A 289 16.66 0.14 -11.36
C GLU A 289 18.09 0.61 -11.03
N ILE A 290 18.94 -0.29 -10.55
CA ILE A 290 20.34 0.03 -10.21
C ILE A 290 21.10 0.45 -11.46
N THR A 291 20.99 -0.32 -12.54
CA THR A 291 21.67 -0.02 -13.81
C THR A 291 21.22 1.32 -14.36
N GLN A 292 19.92 1.57 -14.39
CA GLN A 292 19.34 2.83 -14.87
C GLN A 292 19.79 4.02 -14.00
N ALA A 293 19.80 3.85 -12.66
CA ALA A 293 20.27 4.88 -11.74
C ALA A 293 21.75 5.22 -11.97
N LYS A 294 22.63 4.20 -12.16
CA LYS A 294 24.05 4.39 -12.48
C LYS A 294 24.23 5.15 -13.80
N LEU A 295 23.55 4.73 -14.87
CA LEU A 295 23.64 5.38 -16.18
C LEU A 295 23.15 6.83 -16.13
N ASN A 296 22.04 7.10 -15.44
CA ASN A 296 21.50 8.45 -15.27
C ASN A 296 22.47 9.35 -14.47
N TYR A 297 23.10 8.80 -13.42
CA TYR A 297 24.08 9.53 -12.63
C TYR A 297 25.32 9.90 -13.49
N MET A 298 25.90 8.94 -14.20
CA MET A 298 27.05 9.18 -15.08
C MET A 298 26.74 10.22 -16.16
N SER A 299 25.59 10.10 -16.81
CA SER A 299 25.12 11.07 -17.82
C SER A 299 24.94 12.47 -17.22
N SER A 300 24.38 12.56 -16.01
CA SER A 300 24.18 13.84 -15.33
C SER A 300 25.51 14.52 -14.97
N VAL A 301 26.49 13.77 -14.46
CA VAL A 301 27.83 14.29 -14.14
C VAL A 301 28.53 14.80 -15.41
N ALA A 302 28.49 14.02 -16.51
CA ALA A 302 29.04 14.44 -17.78
C ALA A 302 28.36 15.71 -18.32
N THR A 303 27.01 15.77 -18.21
CA THR A 303 26.23 16.93 -18.62
C THR A 303 26.64 18.18 -17.85
N VAL A 304 26.78 18.11 -16.53
CA VAL A 304 27.26 19.24 -15.71
C VAL A 304 28.64 19.72 -16.16
N SER A 305 29.57 18.78 -16.44
CA SER A 305 30.91 19.14 -16.91
C SER A 305 30.87 19.88 -18.25
N PHE A 306 30.06 19.41 -19.22
CA PHE A 306 29.90 20.08 -20.51
C PHE A 306 29.20 21.43 -20.37
N GLN A 307 28.19 21.56 -19.54
CA GLN A 307 27.48 22.83 -19.32
C GLN A 307 28.38 23.89 -18.68
N LYS A 308 29.28 23.51 -17.78
CA LYS A 308 30.32 24.41 -17.25
C LYS A 308 31.24 24.96 -18.32
N LYS A 309 31.73 24.08 -19.21
CA LYS A 309 32.56 24.51 -20.34
C LYS A 309 31.79 25.46 -21.27
N ASN A 310 30.54 25.14 -21.58
CA ASN A 310 29.68 26.00 -22.40
C ASN A 310 29.45 27.36 -21.74
N MET A 311 29.24 27.40 -20.43
CA MET A 311 29.08 28.66 -19.71
C MET A 311 30.36 29.52 -19.79
N GLN A 312 31.56 28.93 -19.60
CA GLN A 312 32.83 29.65 -19.76
C GLN A 312 33.02 30.19 -21.19
N LEU A 313 32.70 29.39 -22.20
CA LEU A 313 32.76 29.83 -23.60
C LEU A 313 31.76 30.97 -23.90
N ALA A 314 30.53 30.84 -23.41
CA ALA A 314 29.52 31.85 -23.56
C ALA A 314 29.91 33.21 -22.88
N GLU A 315 30.50 33.12 -21.69
CA GLU A 315 31.05 34.30 -21.01
C GLU A 315 32.18 34.96 -21.83
N ASN A 316 33.11 34.18 -22.36
CA ASN A 316 34.17 34.69 -23.22
C ASN A 316 33.63 35.36 -24.49
N VAL A 317 32.64 34.73 -25.15
CA VAL A 317 31.96 35.32 -26.32
C VAL A 317 31.28 36.62 -25.96
N TYR A 318 30.56 36.64 -24.84
CA TYR A 318 29.89 37.87 -24.36
C TYR A 318 30.90 39.00 -24.13
N GLN A 319 31.98 38.74 -23.43
CA GLN A 319 33.00 39.73 -23.13
C GLN A 319 33.67 40.28 -24.43
N GLN A 320 33.96 39.41 -25.37
CA GLN A 320 34.55 39.80 -26.65
C GLN A 320 33.56 40.64 -27.51
N THR A 321 32.30 40.18 -27.58
CA THR A 321 31.25 40.91 -28.32
C THR A 321 31.00 42.28 -27.71
N LYS A 322 30.96 42.38 -26.38
CA LYS A 322 30.84 43.65 -25.67
C LYS A 322 31.98 44.61 -26.00
N LYS A 323 33.22 44.13 -25.95
CA LYS A 323 34.40 44.95 -26.32
C LYS A 323 34.35 45.40 -27.78
N LYS A 324 33.94 44.54 -28.72
CA LYS A 324 33.77 44.93 -30.14
C LYS A 324 32.68 45.98 -30.32
N PHE A 325 31.59 45.82 -29.61
CA PHE A 325 30.48 46.80 -29.63
C PHE A 325 30.93 48.18 -29.09
N GLU A 326 31.61 48.19 -27.93
CA GLU A 326 32.16 49.41 -27.33
C GLU A 326 33.22 50.09 -28.21
N ALA A 327 33.95 49.30 -29.02
CA ALA A 327 34.93 49.80 -29.98
C ALA A 327 34.33 50.23 -31.35
N GLY A 328 32.99 50.07 -31.52
CA GLY A 328 32.30 50.39 -32.76
C GLY A 328 32.60 49.47 -33.96
N THR A 329 33.17 48.30 -33.70
CA THR A 329 33.65 47.33 -34.72
C THR A 329 32.77 46.08 -34.88
N GLY A 330 31.63 46.04 -34.21
CA GLY A 330 30.72 44.89 -34.26
C GLY A 330 29.32 45.25 -33.84
N SER A 331 28.33 44.54 -34.39
CA SER A 331 26.92 44.58 -34.00
C SER A 331 26.59 43.48 -33.00
#